data_f6d23ba4de222eef0f34f835ac05fdf0
#
_entry.id   f6d23ba4de222eef0f34f835ac05fdf0
#
_cell.length_a   1.000
_cell.length_b   1.000
_cell.length_c   1.000
_cell.angle_alpha   90.00
_cell.angle_beta   90.00
_cell.angle_gamma   90.00
#
_symmetry.space_group_name_H-M   'P 1'
#
loop_
_entity.id
_entity.type
_entity.pdbx_description
1 polymer ?
#
loop_
_entity_poly.entity_id
_entity_poly.type
_entity_poly.pdbx_seq_one_letter_code
_entity_poly.pdbx_strand_id
1 'polypeptide(L)'
;VYIDELWGSIFSFHGGKFFWKKPRRWPYPVSIRFGKPVLHPENEKHVQRVVQNLGVDAANFRKTYQMIPPRLFLRKCKSQRFQLKVSDSMGDERTGGMLLTGALVLRRLLNKFVLKPDEKMVGVLLPPSVGGCAVNASLAISGRVPINLNYTLSDSDINYCIQEAGIKTVLTSQKFLEKRPIEMDANVVLLDDLKTKVTLWDKLVSMFQAFVVPAWIIERIIGLHRVKSDDLSTVIFTSGSTGLPKGVMLSHHNIISNINSADDLLQLSQKDCILGILPFFHSFGYTISLWMPFVRKMRSCYHFNPTDARTVGKMIEKYKATLFATTPTFLRHYLKRCTKEQFASMDVVITGAEKLPQSLAREFEEKFGIFPTEGYGTTELSPVAAVNVPPSRQLDPDEVSAKPGTVGRPIPCVMAKTVNPETMEDLPDGEEGLLFIKGPNVMKGYLNNPEKTAEVIIDGWYNTGDIATIDEDGFIAITGRQTRFSKIGGEMVPHLRIEEIITGIVSDPDAEEAEVEVAVTAVPDTRKGERLIVLHKHLNKSVDEILKELAQSGIPNLWLPSSDSFLEVECIPLLGTGKLDLARIKLLACEAFPVEVAS
;
A
#
# COMPACT_ATOMS: atom_id res chain seq x y z
N VAL A 1 11.23 -4.69 29.73
CA VAL A 1 11.95 -3.47 29.34
C VAL A 1 12.19 -3.52 27.83
N TYR A 2 11.98 -2.40 27.14
CA TYR A 2 12.26 -2.24 25.72
C TYR A 2 13.24 -1.07 25.51
N ILE A 3 14.28 -1.31 24.72
CA ILE A 3 15.27 -0.28 24.37
C ILE A 3 15.08 0.09 22.90
N ASP A 4 14.74 1.34 22.64
CA ASP A 4 14.45 1.87 21.31
C ASP A 4 15.61 2.72 20.77
N GLU A 5 15.78 2.70 19.46
CA GLU A 5 16.79 3.46 18.70
C GLU A 5 18.25 3.12 19.08
N LEU A 6 18.52 1.93 19.65
CA LEU A 6 19.90 1.52 19.99
C LEU A 6 20.76 1.30 18.75
N TRP A 7 20.18 0.86 17.64
CA TRP A 7 20.91 0.52 16.41
C TRP A 7 21.55 1.74 15.74
N GLY A 8 22.85 1.65 15.50
CA GLY A 8 23.65 2.75 14.96
C GLY A 8 24.23 3.68 16.03
N SER A 9 23.93 3.44 17.32
CA SER A 9 24.61 4.09 18.45
C SER A 9 26.03 3.52 18.66
N ILE A 10 26.79 4.13 19.56
CA ILE A 10 28.09 3.58 19.97
C ILE A 10 27.98 2.22 20.66
N PHE A 11 26.80 1.88 21.18
CA PHE A 11 26.52 0.64 21.92
C PHE A 11 25.96 -0.49 21.06
N SER A 12 25.83 -0.31 19.76
CA SER A 12 25.33 -1.34 18.84
C SER A 12 26.43 -1.86 17.93
N PHE A 13 26.33 -3.13 17.51
CA PHE A 13 27.18 -3.69 16.47
C PHE A 13 26.66 -3.22 15.09
N HIS A 14 27.28 -2.18 14.53
CA HIS A 14 26.89 -1.63 13.24
C HIS A 14 28.10 -1.40 12.34
N GLY A 15 27.96 -1.77 11.07
CA GLY A 15 29.05 -1.64 10.09
C GLY A 15 30.28 -2.51 10.43
N GLY A 16 30.07 -3.68 11.00
CA GLY A 16 31.13 -4.62 11.38
C GLY A 16 31.97 -4.19 12.58
N LYS A 17 31.54 -3.15 13.33
CA LYS A 17 32.29 -2.58 14.47
C LYS A 17 31.43 -2.43 15.69
N PHE A 18 31.91 -2.87 16.83
CA PHE A 18 31.26 -2.66 18.13
C PHE A 18 31.72 -1.35 18.79
N PHE A 19 33.02 -1.10 18.82
CA PHE A 19 33.62 0.13 19.35
C PHE A 19 34.29 0.96 18.25
N TRP A 20 34.71 2.17 18.59
CA TRP A 20 35.50 3.06 17.72
C TRP A 20 34.81 3.43 16.41
N LYS A 21 33.49 3.64 16.46
CA LYS A 21 32.69 4.11 15.34
C LYS A 21 32.03 5.45 15.67
N LYS A 22 31.79 6.24 14.63
CA LYS A 22 31.00 7.46 14.78
C LYS A 22 29.51 7.07 14.84
N PRO A 23 28.74 7.54 15.84
CA PRO A 23 27.31 7.32 15.86
C PRO A 23 26.64 7.99 14.66
N ARG A 24 25.52 7.44 14.19
CA ARG A 24 24.77 8.02 13.07
C ARG A 24 24.22 9.41 13.36
N ARG A 25 24.06 9.77 14.65
CA ARG A 25 23.58 11.07 15.14
C ARG A 25 24.37 11.51 16.37
N TRP A 26 24.37 12.80 16.63
CA TRP A 26 24.95 13.37 17.84
C TRP A 26 24.14 14.60 18.30
N PRO A 27 23.57 14.62 19.53
CA PRO A 27 23.47 13.48 20.45
C PRO A 27 22.65 12.33 19.87
N TYR A 28 22.90 11.09 20.34
CA TYR A 28 22.21 9.90 19.86
C TYR A 28 21.00 9.64 20.78
N PRO A 29 19.77 9.71 20.28
CA PRO A 29 18.58 9.45 21.08
C PRO A 29 18.43 7.95 21.32
N VAL A 30 18.51 7.50 22.56
CA VAL A 30 18.15 6.16 22.97
C VAL A 30 17.04 6.29 24.00
N SER A 31 15.92 5.62 23.79
CA SER A 31 14.85 5.60 24.78
C SER A 31 14.69 4.21 25.40
N ILE A 32 14.40 4.19 26.69
CA ILE A 32 14.17 2.96 27.44
C ILE A 32 12.75 3.02 27.99
N ARG A 33 11.97 1.98 27.70
CA ARG A 33 10.59 1.82 28.16
C ARG A 33 10.50 0.72 29.21
N PHE A 34 9.89 1.04 30.34
CA PHE A 34 9.60 0.08 31.40
C PHE A 34 8.10 -0.20 31.39
N GLY A 35 7.75 -1.47 31.22
CA GLY A 35 6.38 -1.95 31.37
C GLY A 35 6.08 -2.33 32.84
N LYS A 36 4.84 -2.69 33.09
CA LYS A 36 4.46 -3.29 34.38
C LYS A 36 5.24 -4.60 34.57
N PRO A 37 5.67 -4.95 35.81
CA PRO A 37 6.27 -6.24 36.07
C PRO A 37 5.31 -7.38 35.72
N VAL A 38 5.79 -8.40 35.02
CA VAL A 38 5.08 -9.65 34.77
C VAL A 38 5.55 -10.64 35.81
N LEU A 39 4.76 -10.84 36.86
CA LEU A 39 5.14 -11.69 38.00
C LEU A 39 4.98 -13.18 37.69
N HIS A 40 3.98 -13.52 36.88
CA HIS A 40 3.66 -14.90 36.50
C HIS A 40 3.43 -14.96 34.99
N PRO A 41 4.50 -15.10 34.19
CA PRO A 41 4.35 -15.26 32.75
C PRO A 41 3.71 -16.63 32.46
N GLU A 42 2.66 -16.64 31.65
CA GLU A 42 1.98 -17.88 31.25
C GLU A 42 2.89 -18.74 30.35
N ASN A 43 3.61 -18.07 29.43
CA ASN A 43 4.55 -18.69 28.52
C ASN A 43 5.51 -17.63 27.93
N GLU A 44 6.44 -18.05 27.11
CA GLU A 44 7.43 -17.19 26.45
C GLU A 44 6.76 -16.14 25.56
N LYS A 45 5.68 -16.51 24.88
CA LYS A 45 4.93 -15.65 23.97
C LYS A 45 4.19 -14.52 24.69
N HIS A 46 3.70 -14.78 25.90
CA HIS A 46 3.15 -13.72 26.74
C HIS A 46 4.20 -12.64 27.01
N VAL A 47 5.42 -13.03 27.37
CA VAL A 47 6.53 -12.09 27.58
C VAL A 47 6.87 -11.35 26.29
N GLN A 48 6.94 -12.05 25.15
CA GLN A 48 7.19 -11.47 23.84
C GLN A 48 6.14 -10.41 23.48
N ARG A 49 4.85 -10.70 23.64
CA ARG A 49 3.76 -9.75 23.39
C ARG A 49 3.85 -8.50 24.27
N VAL A 50 4.19 -8.67 25.54
CA VAL A 50 4.40 -7.52 26.46
C VAL A 50 5.56 -6.64 25.97
N VAL A 51 6.67 -7.24 25.55
CA VAL A 51 7.83 -6.50 25.04
C VAL A 51 7.50 -5.82 23.69
N GLN A 52 6.77 -6.48 22.80
CA GLN A 52 6.31 -5.89 21.54
C GLN A 52 5.39 -4.68 21.77
N ASN A 53 4.47 -4.75 22.74
CA ASN A 53 3.64 -3.59 23.13
C ASN A 53 4.48 -2.38 23.56
N LEU A 54 5.54 -2.61 24.32
CA LEU A 54 6.48 -1.54 24.69
C LEU A 54 7.20 -0.97 23.46
N GLY A 55 7.43 -1.79 22.44
CA GLY A 55 7.97 -1.34 21.14
C GLY A 55 7.02 -0.42 20.38
N VAL A 56 5.72 -0.75 20.37
CA VAL A 56 4.68 0.13 19.80
C VAL A 56 4.61 1.46 20.55
N ASP A 57 4.64 1.44 21.88
CA ASP A 57 4.63 2.64 22.71
C ASP A 57 5.89 3.50 22.47
N ALA A 58 7.05 2.87 22.30
CA ALA A 58 8.30 3.56 21.97
C ALA A 58 8.21 4.23 20.60
N ALA A 59 7.69 3.53 19.60
CA ALA A 59 7.48 4.09 18.25
C ALA A 59 6.52 5.28 18.25
N ASN A 60 5.44 5.22 19.02
CA ASN A 60 4.53 6.35 19.22
C ASN A 60 5.22 7.54 19.91
N PHE A 61 6.13 7.29 20.82
CA PHE A 61 6.92 8.34 21.47
C PHE A 61 7.87 9.04 20.50
N ARG A 62 8.36 8.39 19.46
CA ARG A 62 9.21 8.99 18.41
C ARG A 62 8.55 10.18 17.71
N LYS A 63 7.24 10.38 17.83
CA LYS A 63 6.51 11.55 17.33
C LYS A 63 7.15 12.88 17.76
N THR A 64 7.76 12.89 18.95
CA THR A 64 8.42 14.09 19.49
C THR A 64 9.66 14.51 18.72
N TYR A 65 10.32 13.61 18.00
CA TYR A 65 11.54 13.87 17.20
C TYR A 65 11.25 14.45 15.81
N GLN A 66 9.99 14.73 15.51
CA GLN A 66 9.57 15.46 14.31
C GLN A 66 10.12 14.88 13.00
N MET A 67 10.15 13.57 12.87
CA MET A 67 10.43 12.92 11.61
C MET A 67 9.21 13.07 10.71
N ILE A 68 9.17 14.07 9.86
CA ILE A 68 8.11 14.32 8.89
C ILE A 68 8.64 14.19 7.46
N PRO A 69 7.92 13.50 6.57
CA PRO A 69 8.35 13.28 5.19
C PRO A 69 8.79 14.54 4.45
N PRO A 70 8.04 15.66 4.45
CA PRO A 70 8.46 16.87 3.72
C PRO A 70 9.77 17.48 4.22
N ARG A 71 10.10 17.44 5.52
CA ARG A 71 11.40 17.90 6.03
C ARG A 71 12.53 16.99 5.60
N LEU A 72 12.30 15.66 5.66
CA LEU A 72 13.26 14.67 5.20
C LEU A 72 13.51 14.78 3.70
N PHE A 73 12.46 14.97 2.89
CA PHE A 73 12.56 15.25 1.46
C PHE A 73 13.52 16.42 1.19
N LEU A 74 13.27 17.56 1.79
CA LEU A 74 14.10 18.76 1.64
C LEU A 74 15.57 18.46 1.97
N ARG A 75 15.83 17.84 3.12
CA ARG A 75 17.18 17.49 3.58
C ARG A 75 17.87 16.46 2.70
N LYS A 76 17.15 15.43 2.24
CA LYS A 76 17.70 14.39 1.36
C LYS A 76 18.00 14.94 -0.04
N CYS A 77 17.10 15.72 -0.61
CA CYS A 77 17.36 16.41 -1.88
C CYS A 77 18.61 17.29 -1.82
N LYS A 78 18.80 18.04 -0.75
CA LYS A 78 20.02 18.84 -0.54
C LYS A 78 21.28 17.98 -0.41
N SER A 79 21.21 16.87 0.32
CA SER A 79 22.36 15.97 0.47
C SER A 79 22.73 15.26 -0.84
N GLN A 80 21.78 15.09 -1.74
CA GLN A 80 21.94 14.45 -3.07
C GLN A 80 21.77 15.47 -4.21
N ARG A 81 22.08 16.76 -4.00
CA ARG A 81 21.75 17.84 -4.94
C ARG A 81 22.34 17.68 -6.34
N PHE A 82 23.46 16.96 -6.47
CA PHE A 82 24.11 16.67 -7.75
C PHE A 82 23.91 15.25 -8.26
N GLN A 83 23.23 14.41 -7.48
CA GLN A 83 22.99 13.01 -7.84
C GLN A 83 21.59 12.85 -8.44
N LEU A 84 21.44 11.95 -9.41
CA LEU A 84 20.13 11.58 -9.94
C LEU A 84 19.24 11.09 -8.80
N LYS A 85 18.04 11.66 -8.69
CA LYS A 85 17.09 11.35 -7.63
C LYS A 85 15.83 10.69 -8.18
N VAL A 86 15.31 11.22 -9.28
CA VAL A 86 14.06 10.80 -9.88
C VAL A 86 14.14 10.87 -11.40
N SER A 87 13.54 9.89 -12.06
CA SER A 87 13.40 9.82 -13.51
C SER A 87 12.03 9.24 -13.90
N ASP A 88 11.62 9.40 -15.15
CA ASP A 88 10.42 8.75 -15.68
C ASP A 88 10.58 8.27 -17.12
N SER A 89 9.58 7.51 -17.58
CA SER A 89 9.56 6.94 -18.94
C SER A 89 9.35 7.99 -20.04
N MET A 90 9.01 9.23 -19.69
CA MET A 90 8.90 10.35 -20.64
C MET A 90 10.25 11.04 -20.88
N GLY A 91 11.31 10.56 -20.21
CA GLY A 91 12.68 11.05 -20.36
C GLY A 91 13.03 12.20 -19.42
N ASP A 92 12.16 12.56 -18.48
CA ASP A 92 12.49 13.57 -17.49
C ASP A 92 13.37 12.97 -16.36
N GLU A 93 14.56 13.56 -16.15
CA GLU A 93 15.54 13.13 -15.18
C GLU A 93 15.93 14.31 -14.30
N ARG A 94 15.83 14.17 -12.96
CA ARG A 94 16.15 15.25 -12.02
C ARG A 94 17.10 14.79 -10.92
N THR A 95 18.12 15.60 -10.69
CA THR A 95 18.94 15.48 -9.47
C THR A 95 18.13 15.94 -8.25
N GLY A 96 18.60 15.60 -7.05
CA GLY A 96 17.94 16.06 -5.82
C GLY A 96 17.80 17.59 -5.77
N GLY A 97 18.86 18.31 -6.19
CA GLY A 97 18.82 19.79 -6.23
C GLY A 97 17.82 20.31 -7.25
N MET A 98 17.73 19.71 -8.44
CA MET A 98 16.78 20.11 -9.48
C MET A 98 15.34 19.80 -9.08
N LEU A 99 15.09 18.63 -8.47
CA LEU A 99 13.77 18.26 -7.96
C LEU A 99 13.32 19.24 -6.86
N LEU A 100 14.19 19.56 -5.91
CA LEU A 100 13.89 20.54 -4.86
C LEU A 100 13.66 21.92 -5.45
N THR A 101 14.45 22.37 -6.43
CA THR A 101 14.25 23.63 -7.13
C THR A 101 12.86 23.68 -7.78
N GLY A 102 12.48 22.62 -8.50
CA GLY A 102 11.14 22.51 -9.12
C GLY A 102 10.01 22.59 -8.09
N ALA A 103 10.13 21.88 -6.96
CA ALA A 103 9.15 21.92 -5.89
C ALA A 103 9.05 23.32 -5.23
N LEU A 104 10.17 24.02 -5.04
CA LEU A 104 10.20 25.40 -4.49
C LEU A 104 9.62 26.43 -5.47
N VAL A 105 9.93 26.33 -6.78
CA VAL A 105 9.33 27.18 -7.82
C VAL A 105 7.82 26.99 -7.83
N LEU A 106 7.38 25.74 -7.90
CA LEU A 106 5.94 25.44 -7.95
C LEU A 106 5.22 25.93 -6.68
N ARG A 107 5.82 25.74 -5.50
CA ARG A 107 5.31 26.28 -4.25
C ARG A 107 5.10 27.82 -4.31
N ARG A 108 6.07 28.55 -4.86
CA ARG A 108 5.97 30.01 -5.00
C ARG A 108 4.81 30.40 -5.91
N LEU A 109 4.69 29.75 -7.05
CA LEU A 109 3.63 30.02 -8.01
C LEU A 109 2.24 29.66 -7.46
N LEU A 110 2.11 28.49 -6.85
CA LEU A 110 0.85 28.05 -6.22
C LEU A 110 0.38 29.03 -5.16
N ASN A 111 1.27 29.46 -4.25
CA ASN A 111 0.91 30.42 -3.20
C ASN A 111 0.65 31.84 -3.73
N LYS A 112 1.23 32.21 -4.88
CA LYS A 112 1.06 33.55 -5.46
C LYS A 112 -0.20 33.67 -6.32
N PHE A 113 -0.54 32.62 -7.07
CA PHE A 113 -1.53 32.73 -8.15
C PHE A 113 -2.74 31.81 -8.00
N VAL A 114 -2.67 30.80 -7.12
CA VAL A 114 -3.65 29.72 -7.12
C VAL A 114 -4.28 29.51 -5.73
N LEU A 115 -3.48 29.16 -4.75
CA LEU A 115 -3.96 28.65 -3.47
C LEU A 115 -4.16 29.77 -2.44
N LYS A 116 -5.32 29.80 -1.80
CA LYS A 116 -5.60 30.70 -0.69
C LYS A 116 -4.92 30.20 0.60
N PRO A 117 -4.62 31.11 1.57
CA PRO A 117 -3.98 30.74 2.83
C PRO A 117 -4.73 29.66 3.65
N ASP A 118 -6.06 29.69 3.63
CA ASP A 118 -6.96 28.78 4.34
C ASP A 118 -7.14 27.41 3.65
N GLU A 119 -6.76 27.29 2.39
CA GLU A 119 -6.92 26.08 1.59
C GLU A 119 -5.86 25.04 1.94
N LYS A 120 -6.21 24.07 2.78
CA LYS A 120 -5.29 23.04 3.26
C LYS A 120 -5.23 21.81 2.36
N MET A 121 -6.39 21.31 1.91
CA MET A 121 -6.50 20.12 1.08
C MET A 121 -6.52 20.52 -0.39
N VAL A 122 -5.65 19.90 -1.19
CA VAL A 122 -5.49 20.20 -2.61
C VAL A 122 -5.50 18.91 -3.41
N GLY A 123 -6.38 18.83 -4.39
CA GLY A 123 -6.49 17.68 -5.28
C GLY A 123 -5.29 17.61 -6.24
N VAL A 124 -4.81 16.40 -6.48
CA VAL A 124 -3.77 16.11 -7.48
C VAL A 124 -4.29 15.02 -8.40
N LEU A 125 -4.38 15.31 -9.68
CA LEU A 125 -4.86 14.40 -10.71
C LEU A 125 -3.75 14.18 -11.74
N LEU A 126 -2.73 13.41 -11.35
CA LEU A 126 -1.53 13.14 -12.13
C LEU A 126 -1.08 11.69 -11.98
N PRO A 127 -0.54 11.08 -13.04
CA PRO A 127 0.04 9.75 -12.97
C PRO A 127 1.43 9.77 -12.31
N PRO A 128 1.97 8.60 -11.93
CA PRO A 128 3.35 8.45 -11.48
C PRO A 128 4.33 9.02 -12.52
N SER A 129 5.00 10.11 -12.17
CA SER A 129 5.92 10.84 -13.04
C SER A 129 6.77 11.81 -12.22
N VAL A 130 7.82 12.35 -12.81
CA VAL A 130 8.62 13.41 -12.19
C VAL A 130 7.75 14.64 -11.88
N GLY A 131 6.80 14.98 -12.76
CA GLY A 131 5.85 16.06 -12.53
C GLY A 131 4.93 15.79 -11.33
N GLY A 132 4.33 14.60 -11.24
CA GLY A 132 3.50 14.18 -10.12
C GLY A 132 4.27 14.20 -8.78
N CYS A 133 5.54 13.77 -8.82
CA CYS A 133 6.47 13.86 -7.69
C CYS A 133 6.69 15.30 -7.23
N ALA A 134 6.98 16.22 -8.14
CA ALA A 134 7.23 17.63 -7.84
C ALA A 134 6.00 18.32 -7.25
N VAL A 135 4.79 18.01 -7.75
CA VAL A 135 3.53 18.55 -7.24
C VAL A 135 3.27 18.10 -5.81
N ASN A 136 3.31 16.78 -5.55
CA ASN A 136 3.13 16.23 -4.21
C ASN A 136 4.16 16.82 -3.21
N ALA A 137 5.44 16.88 -3.61
CA ALA A 137 6.49 17.48 -2.79
C ALA A 137 6.25 18.97 -2.53
N SER A 138 5.84 19.73 -3.55
CA SER A 138 5.56 21.17 -3.44
C SER A 138 4.44 21.47 -2.44
N LEU A 139 3.34 20.74 -2.51
CA LEU A 139 2.21 20.87 -1.58
C LEU A 139 2.64 20.51 -0.16
N ALA A 140 3.31 19.37 0.01
CA ALA A 140 3.75 18.89 1.31
C ALA A 140 4.74 19.85 2.00
N ILE A 141 5.74 20.40 1.27
CA ILE A 141 6.66 21.40 1.85
C ILE A 141 5.99 22.76 2.11
N SER A 142 4.80 22.99 1.55
CA SER A 142 3.96 24.16 1.84
C SER A 142 3.09 23.96 3.08
N GLY A 143 3.16 22.80 3.75
CA GLY A 143 2.29 22.44 4.87
C GLY A 143 0.83 22.18 4.43
N ARG A 144 0.62 21.85 3.16
CA ARG A 144 -0.67 21.48 2.60
C ARG A 144 -0.78 19.96 2.46
N VAL A 145 -2.00 19.47 2.36
CA VAL A 145 -2.35 18.06 2.27
C VAL A 145 -2.64 17.72 0.80
N PRO A 146 -1.71 17.08 0.07
CA PRO A 146 -1.99 16.60 -1.27
C PRO A 146 -2.94 15.40 -1.22
N ILE A 147 -4.04 15.47 -1.96
CA ILE A 147 -4.98 14.37 -2.13
C ILE A 147 -4.91 13.91 -3.58
N ASN A 148 -4.25 12.77 -3.80
CA ASN A 148 -4.18 12.19 -5.14
C ASN A 148 -5.51 11.53 -5.46
N LEU A 149 -6.23 12.09 -6.43
CA LEU A 149 -7.55 11.61 -6.85
C LEU A 149 -7.40 10.38 -7.74
N ASN A 150 -8.24 9.39 -7.49
CA ASN A 150 -8.24 8.17 -8.28
C ASN A 150 -8.95 8.40 -9.63
N TYR A 151 -8.17 8.57 -10.67
CA TYR A 151 -8.63 8.83 -12.03
C TYR A 151 -9.23 7.61 -12.75
N THR A 152 -9.31 6.46 -12.10
CA THR A 152 -9.97 5.26 -12.63
C THR A 152 -11.43 5.15 -12.18
N LEU A 153 -11.86 5.99 -11.24
CA LEU A 153 -13.24 6.09 -10.79
C LEU A 153 -14.12 6.82 -11.80
N SER A 154 -15.43 6.73 -11.61
CA SER A 154 -16.41 7.55 -12.33
C SER A 154 -16.25 9.04 -11.97
N ASP A 155 -16.72 9.94 -12.84
CA ASP A 155 -16.68 11.39 -12.58
C ASP A 155 -17.51 11.75 -11.34
N SER A 156 -18.64 11.05 -11.10
CA SER A 156 -19.46 11.22 -9.90
C SER A 156 -18.71 10.83 -8.61
N ASP A 157 -17.94 9.74 -8.62
CA ASP A 157 -17.16 9.32 -7.45
C ASP A 157 -15.97 10.25 -7.19
N ILE A 158 -15.34 10.76 -8.25
CA ILE A 158 -14.28 11.77 -8.12
C ILE A 158 -14.86 13.05 -7.49
N ASN A 159 -16.02 13.51 -7.94
CA ASN A 159 -16.68 14.68 -7.40
C ASN A 159 -17.16 14.46 -5.95
N TYR A 160 -17.61 13.26 -5.62
CA TYR A 160 -17.87 12.89 -4.23
C TYR A 160 -16.59 13.02 -3.38
N CYS A 161 -15.45 12.50 -3.83
CA CYS A 161 -14.18 12.64 -3.10
C CYS A 161 -13.75 14.11 -2.95
N ILE A 162 -13.97 14.95 -3.97
CA ILE A 162 -13.70 16.39 -3.94
C ILE A 162 -14.54 17.09 -2.88
N GLN A 163 -15.84 16.82 -2.86
CA GLN A 163 -16.77 17.40 -1.90
C GLN A 163 -16.49 16.93 -0.48
N GLU A 164 -16.32 15.62 -0.28
CA GLU A 164 -16.05 15.01 1.03
C GLU A 164 -14.76 15.54 1.68
N ALA A 165 -13.71 15.76 0.89
CA ALA A 165 -12.46 16.35 1.37
C ALA A 165 -12.46 17.88 1.37
N GLY A 166 -13.50 18.55 0.90
CA GLY A 166 -13.55 20.02 0.79
C GLY A 166 -12.47 20.59 -0.12
N ILE A 167 -12.13 19.87 -1.18
CA ILE A 167 -11.12 20.30 -2.17
C ILE A 167 -11.70 21.43 -3.01
N LYS A 168 -11.01 22.58 -3.00
CA LYS A 168 -11.38 23.72 -3.82
C LYS A 168 -10.61 23.81 -5.13
N THR A 169 -9.38 23.28 -5.13
CA THR A 169 -8.45 23.31 -6.27
C THR A 169 -7.92 21.94 -6.60
N VAL A 170 -7.93 21.57 -7.88
CA VAL A 170 -7.32 20.34 -8.41
C VAL A 170 -6.20 20.71 -9.38
N LEU A 171 -5.00 20.18 -9.15
CA LEU A 171 -3.84 20.35 -9.99
C LEU A 171 -3.71 19.19 -10.96
N THR A 172 -3.62 19.48 -12.27
CA THR A 172 -3.48 18.49 -13.32
C THR A 172 -2.64 19.02 -14.51
N SER A 173 -2.52 18.28 -15.58
CA SER A 173 -1.87 18.71 -16.82
C SER A 173 -2.81 18.60 -18.01
N GLN A 174 -2.59 19.45 -19.01
CA GLN A 174 -3.35 19.43 -20.26
C GLN A 174 -3.30 18.03 -20.90
N LYS A 175 -2.10 17.46 -21.02
CA LYS A 175 -1.88 16.13 -21.60
C LYS A 175 -2.63 15.00 -20.88
N PHE A 176 -2.86 15.14 -19.57
CA PHE A 176 -3.64 14.17 -18.81
C PHE A 176 -5.12 14.27 -19.14
N LEU A 177 -5.69 15.48 -19.14
CA LEU A 177 -7.12 15.70 -19.42
C LEU A 177 -7.48 15.35 -20.87
N GLU A 178 -6.57 15.53 -21.83
CA GLU A 178 -6.78 15.10 -23.21
C GLU A 178 -6.94 13.58 -23.33
N LYS A 179 -6.26 12.81 -22.49
CA LYS A 179 -6.37 11.34 -22.47
C LYS A 179 -7.55 10.82 -21.65
N ARG A 180 -7.88 11.51 -20.59
CA ARG A 180 -8.98 11.19 -19.66
C ARG A 180 -9.72 12.50 -19.31
N PRO A 181 -10.67 12.94 -20.15
CA PRO A 181 -11.55 14.04 -19.80
C PRO A 181 -12.36 13.70 -18.54
N ILE A 182 -12.39 14.61 -17.58
CA ILE A 182 -13.13 14.46 -16.32
C ILE A 182 -13.76 15.81 -15.99
N GLU A 183 -15.05 15.81 -15.75
CA GLU A 183 -15.77 16.97 -15.21
C GLU A 183 -15.65 17.02 -13.69
N MET A 184 -15.08 18.11 -13.16
CA MET A 184 -14.76 18.24 -11.73
C MET A 184 -15.41 19.47 -11.12
N ASP A 185 -16.06 19.29 -9.96
CA ASP A 185 -16.69 20.35 -9.16
C ASP A 185 -15.62 21.11 -8.32
N ALA A 186 -14.55 21.53 -8.97
CA ALA A 186 -13.44 22.25 -8.36
C ALA A 186 -12.77 23.18 -9.36
N ASN A 187 -11.98 24.13 -8.86
CA ASN A 187 -11.12 24.94 -9.69
C ASN A 187 -9.98 24.10 -10.28
N VAL A 188 -10.07 23.73 -11.54
CA VAL A 188 -9.05 22.95 -12.24
C VAL A 188 -7.92 23.88 -12.70
N VAL A 189 -6.70 23.61 -12.24
CA VAL A 189 -5.51 24.39 -12.57
C VAL A 189 -4.53 23.53 -13.37
N LEU A 190 -4.25 23.98 -14.59
CA LEU A 190 -3.29 23.33 -15.46
C LEU A 190 -1.86 23.74 -15.08
N LEU A 191 -1.01 22.75 -14.82
CA LEU A 191 0.42 22.99 -14.54
C LEU A 191 1.13 23.63 -15.74
N ASP A 192 0.63 23.39 -16.93
CA ASP A 192 1.16 23.97 -18.17
C ASP A 192 0.99 25.49 -18.18
N ASP A 193 -0.14 26.01 -17.73
CA ASP A 193 -0.38 27.44 -17.56
C ASP A 193 0.51 28.08 -16.50
N LEU A 194 0.79 27.33 -15.41
CA LEU A 194 1.70 27.80 -14.38
C LEU A 194 3.14 27.89 -14.88
N LYS A 195 3.57 27.00 -15.78
CA LYS A 195 4.91 27.04 -16.39
C LYS A 195 5.15 28.35 -17.14
N THR A 196 4.13 28.93 -17.77
CA THR A 196 4.25 30.19 -18.52
C THR A 196 4.45 31.39 -17.58
N LYS A 197 3.98 31.30 -16.33
CA LYS A 197 4.10 32.35 -15.31
C LYS A 197 5.43 32.32 -14.54
N VAL A 198 6.30 31.33 -14.80
CA VAL A 198 7.61 31.21 -14.13
C VAL A 198 8.56 32.30 -14.59
N THR A 199 8.98 33.15 -13.67
CA THR A 199 9.98 34.18 -13.94
C THR A 199 11.41 33.64 -13.75
N LEU A 200 12.39 34.32 -14.35
CA LEU A 200 13.80 34.02 -14.13
C LEU A 200 14.16 34.16 -12.63
N TRP A 201 13.56 35.15 -11.97
CA TRP A 201 13.76 35.37 -10.53
C TRP A 201 13.27 34.18 -9.69
N ASP A 202 12.12 33.61 -10.00
CA ASP A 202 11.61 32.42 -9.28
C ASP A 202 12.57 31.24 -9.42
N LYS A 203 13.13 31.05 -10.61
CA LYS A 203 14.13 29.99 -10.85
C LYS A 203 15.42 30.25 -10.07
N LEU A 204 15.98 31.46 -10.14
CA LEU A 204 17.24 31.81 -9.48
C LEU A 204 17.14 31.70 -7.94
N VAL A 205 16.08 32.27 -7.35
CA VAL A 205 15.86 32.20 -5.90
C VAL A 205 15.69 30.77 -5.43
N SER A 206 14.85 29.99 -6.12
CA SER A 206 14.61 28.60 -5.74
C SER A 206 15.85 27.72 -5.92
N MET A 207 16.63 27.97 -6.98
CA MET A 207 17.90 27.26 -7.21
C MET A 207 18.93 27.63 -6.14
N PHE A 208 19.06 28.91 -5.79
CA PHE A 208 19.93 29.33 -4.68
C PHE A 208 19.52 28.67 -3.36
N GLN A 209 18.22 28.64 -3.05
CA GLN A 209 17.71 27.92 -1.88
C GLN A 209 18.06 26.43 -1.94
N ALA A 210 17.82 25.75 -3.05
CA ALA A 210 18.05 24.32 -3.18
C ALA A 210 19.53 23.94 -3.08
N PHE A 211 20.45 24.72 -3.63
CA PHE A 211 21.86 24.37 -3.72
C PHE A 211 22.74 24.98 -2.61
N VAL A 212 22.41 26.19 -2.15
CA VAL A 212 23.28 26.97 -1.25
C VAL A 212 22.71 27.07 0.16
N VAL A 213 21.47 27.56 0.32
CA VAL A 213 20.90 27.89 1.64
C VAL A 213 20.77 26.62 2.51
N PRO A 214 21.24 26.62 3.78
CA PRO A 214 21.09 25.47 4.68
C PRO A 214 19.63 25.03 4.87
N ALA A 215 19.40 23.72 5.00
CA ALA A 215 18.07 23.14 5.08
C ALA A 215 17.20 23.75 6.20
N TRP A 216 17.78 23.95 7.38
CA TRP A 216 17.06 24.50 8.55
C TRP A 216 16.58 25.95 8.33
N ILE A 217 17.31 26.74 7.54
CA ILE A 217 16.90 28.11 7.16
C ILE A 217 15.70 28.02 6.21
N ILE A 218 15.77 27.14 5.20
CA ILE A 218 14.65 26.95 4.26
C ILE A 218 13.42 26.49 5.04
N GLU A 219 13.54 25.51 5.92
CA GLU A 219 12.44 25.02 6.76
C GLU A 219 11.75 26.15 7.53
N ARG A 220 12.53 27.12 8.04
CA ARG A 220 11.99 28.31 8.73
C ARG A 220 11.31 29.29 7.76
N ILE A 221 11.95 29.59 6.64
CA ILE A 221 11.41 30.53 5.63
C ILE A 221 10.06 30.05 5.10
N ILE A 222 9.95 28.76 4.81
CA ILE A 222 8.72 28.18 4.24
C ILE A 222 7.68 27.77 5.30
N GLY A 223 7.98 27.93 6.60
CA GLY A 223 7.07 27.59 7.68
C GLY A 223 7.01 26.09 8.04
N LEU A 224 7.82 25.25 7.39
CA LEU A 224 7.80 23.79 7.54
C LEU A 224 8.21 23.33 8.96
N HIS A 225 8.91 24.16 9.72
CA HIS A 225 9.24 23.90 11.12
C HIS A 225 8.02 23.85 12.06
N ARG A 226 6.86 24.36 11.62
CA ARG A 226 5.59 24.35 12.37
C ARG A 226 4.78 23.08 12.18
N VAL A 227 5.06 22.32 11.11
CA VAL A 227 4.37 21.07 10.81
C VAL A 227 4.76 20.00 11.82
N LYS A 228 3.76 19.33 12.40
CA LYS A 228 3.92 18.29 13.42
C LYS A 228 3.79 16.90 12.83
N SER A 229 4.29 15.89 13.53
CA SER A 229 4.20 14.50 13.11
C SER A 229 2.75 14.00 12.99
N ASP A 230 1.88 14.48 13.87
CA ASP A 230 0.46 14.09 13.88
C ASP A 230 -0.41 14.89 12.91
N ASP A 231 0.15 15.90 12.23
CA ASP A 231 -0.59 16.62 11.19
C ASP A 231 -0.88 15.66 10.02
N LEU A 232 -1.99 15.93 9.34
CA LEU A 232 -2.43 15.13 8.21
C LEU A 232 -1.43 15.25 7.05
N SER A 233 -0.96 14.12 6.54
CA SER A 233 -0.06 14.03 5.39
C SER A 233 -0.82 13.91 4.08
N THR A 234 -1.88 13.11 4.08
CA THR A 234 -2.75 12.87 2.93
C THR A 234 -4.08 12.26 3.38
N VAL A 235 -5.07 12.30 2.51
CA VAL A 235 -6.26 11.46 2.56
C VAL A 235 -6.25 10.59 1.32
N ILE A 236 -6.41 9.28 1.50
CA ILE A 236 -6.49 8.33 0.39
C ILE A 236 -7.88 7.72 0.38
N PHE A 237 -8.59 7.92 -0.72
CA PHE A 237 -9.92 7.36 -0.90
C PHE A 237 -9.85 5.92 -1.35
N THR A 238 -10.58 5.04 -0.65
CA THR A 238 -10.69 3.61 -0.97
C THR A 238 -12.11 3.29 -1.39
N SER A 239 -12.27 2.35 -2.33
CA SER A 239 -13.58 1.80 -2.66
C SER A 239 -14.15 1.07 -1.44
N GLY A 240 -15.16 1.66 -0.82
CA GLY A 240 -15.83 1.04 0.32
C GLY A 240 -16.70 -0.15 -0.10
N SER A 241 -16.83 -1.14 0.78
CA SER A 241 -17.82 -2.24 0.62
C SER A 241 -19.28 -1.76 0.56
N THR A 242 -19.52 -0.51 0.88
CA THR A 242 -20.84 0.15 0.88
C THR A 242 -21.12 1.03 -0.35
N GLY A 243 -20.27 0.98 -1.37
CA GLY A 243 -20.42 1.69 -2.64
C GLY A 243 -19.69 3.04 -2.71
N LEU A 244 -19.81 3.93 -1.73
CA LEU A 244 -19.11 5.23 -1.76
C LEU A 244 -17.67 5.15 -1.25
N PRO A 245 -16.73 5.90 -1.87
CA PRO A 245 -15.34 5.96 -1.43
C PRO A 245 -15.19 6.49 0.00
N LYS A 246 -14.32 5.85 0.81
CA LYS A 246 -14.00 6.29 2.17
C LYS A 246 -12.64 6.97 2.21
N GLY A 247 -12.55 8.16 2.78
CA GLY A 247 -11.31 8.90 2.92
C GLY A 247 -10.51 8.45 4.14
N VAL A 248 -9.43 7.72 3.93
CA VAL A 248 -8.50 7.27 4.97
C VAL A 248 -7.51 8.37 5.30
N MET A 249 -7.54 8.88 6.54
CA MET A 249 -6.66 9.96 7.01
C MET A 249 -5.32 9.41 7.50
N LEU A 250 -4.23 9.77 6.82
CA LEU A 250 -2.87 9.36 7.16
C LEU A 250 -2.04 10.56 7.62
N SER A 251 -1.46 10.47 8.83
CA SER A 251 -0.55 11.47 9.37
C SER A 251 0.86 11.33 8.82
N HIS A 252 1.69 12.35 9.02
CA HIS A 252 3.13 12.25 8.71
C HIS A 252 3.79 11.13 9.52
N HIS A 253 3.33 10.89 10.75
CA HIS A 253 3.85 9.82 11.60
C HIS A 253 3.53 8.43 11.04
N ASN A 254 2.30 8.23 10.57
CA ASN A 254 1.91 6.96 9.96
C ASN A 254 2.81 6.60 8.76
N ILE A 255 2.96 7.55 7.83
CA ILE A 255 3.79 7.38 6.62
C ILE A 255 5.27 7.12 6.98
N ILE A 256 5.85 7.93 7.86
CA ILE A 256 7.29 7.79 8.16
C ILE A 256 7.60 6.54 8.97
N SER A 257 6.70 6.11 9.85
CA SER A 257 6.86 4.87 10.63
C SER A 257 6.88 3.67 9.70
N ASN A 258 5.97 3.62 8.73
CA ASN A 258 5.93 2.55 7.73
C ASN A 258 7.22 2.51 6.88
N ILE A 259 7.71 3.68 6.43
CA ILE A 259 8.96 3.78 5.67
C ILE A 259 10.18 3.39 6.54
N ASN A 260 10.19 3.74 7.84
CA ASN A 260 11.27 3.34 8.74
C ASN A 260 11.32 1.82 8.90
N SER A 261 10.16 1.18 9.11
CA SER A 261 10.06 -0.27 9.23
C SER A 261 10.51 -0.98 7.93
N ALA A 262 10.14 -0.46 6.76
CA ALA A 262 10.62 -0.97 5.48
C ALA A 262 12.14 -0.79 5.32
N ASP A 263 12.72 0.34 5.76
CA ASP A 263 14.17 0.58 5.73
C ASP A 263 14.92 -0.36 6.68
N ASP A 264 14.38 -0.61 7.88
CA ASP A 264 14.96 -1.51 8.86
C ASP A 264 15.00 -2.96 8.34
N LEU A 265 13.99 -3.40 7.59
CA LEU A 265 13.92 -4.73 6.98
C LEU A 265 14.76 -4.87 5.72
N LEU A 266 14.68 -3.90 4.80
CA LEU A 266 15.30 -3.99 3.47
C LEU A 266 16.71 -3.37 3.41
N GLN A 267 17.17 -2.72 4.48
CA GLN A 267 18.50 -2.09 4.56
C GLN A 267 18.80 -1.17 3.38
N LEU A 268 17.87 -0.22 3.12
CA LEU A 268 17.89 0.66 1.95
C LEU A 268 19.17 1.52 1.88
N SER A 269 19.74 1.64 0.71
CA SER A 269 21.00 2.31 0.45
C SER A 269 20.95 3.29 -0.72
N GLN A 270 22.06 3.99 -1.00
CA GLN A 270 22.18 4.86 -2.17
C GLN A 270 22.24 4.09 -3.50
N LYS A 271 22.57 2.80 -3.46
CA LYS A 271 22.61 1.95 -4.64
C LYS A 271 21.20 1.58 -5.10
N ASP A 272 20.23 1.62 -4.19
CA ASP A 272 18.87 1.21 -4.48
C ASP A 272 18.15 2.22 -5.38
N CYS A 273 17.37 1.64 -6.29
CA CYS A 273 16.48 2.35 -7.18
C CYS A 273 15.14 1.62 -7.22
N ILE A 274 14.07 2.28 -6.82
CA ILE A 274 12.72 1.70 -6.92
C ILE A 274 12.08 2.05 -8.25
N LEU A 275 11.51 1.04 -8.90
CA LEU A 275 10.60 1.25 -10.02
C LEU A 275 9.19 1.49 -9.49
N GLY A 276 8.65 2.69 -9.74
CA GLY A 276 7.32 3.11 -9.33
C GLY A 276 6.33 3.05 -10.50
N ILE A 277 5.51 2.02 -10.51
CA ILE A 277 4.40 1.86 -11.47
C ILE A 277 3.03 2.04 -10.80
N LEU A 278 2.99 1.91 -9.47
CA LEU A 278 1.75 1.99 -8.72
C LEU A 278 1.29 3.46 -8.61
N PRO A 279 0.00 3.75 -8.86
CA PRO A 279 -0.53 5.10 -8.78
C PRO A 279 -0.40 5.72 -7.39
N PHE A 280 -0.18 7.05 -7.33
CA PHE A 280 -0.03 7.77 -6.07
C PHE A 280 -1.34 7.95 -5.29
N PHE A 281 -2.47 7.67 -5.90
CA PHE A 281 -3.77 7.63 -5.20
C PHE A 281 -3.99 6.32 -4.42
N HIS A 282 -3.10 5.34 -4.56
CA HIS A 282 -3.04 4.16 -3.68
C HIS A 282 -1.96 4.34 -2.63
N SER A 283 -2.25 3.91 -1.41
CA SER A 283 -1.32 4.00 -0.27
C SER A 283 0.03 3.33 -0.54
N PHE A 284 0.04 2.22 -1.28
CA PHE A 284 1.25 1.52 -1.68
C PHE A 284 2.11 2.37 -2.63
N GLY A 285 1.51 2.98 -3.65
CA GLY A 285 2.19 3.93 -4.54
C GLY A 285 2.63 5.20 -3.80
N TYR A 286 1.79 5.75 -2.94
CA TYR A 286 2.07 6.97 -2.19
C TYR A 286 3.22 6.80 -1.18
N THR A 287 3.14 5.79 -0.32
CA THR A 287 4.13 5.60 0.75
C THR A 287 5.43 5.01 0.21
N ILE A 288 5.36 3.91 -0.55
CA ILE A 288 6.53 3.13 -0.96
C ILE A 288 7.15 3.69 -2.25
N SER A 289 6.35 3.99 -3.28
CA SER A 289 6.93 4.46 -4.54
C SER A 289 7.28 5.95 -4.53
N LEU A 290 6.48 6.81 -3.85
CA LEU A 290 6.71 8.25 -3.82
C LEU A 290 7.55 8.68 -2.61
N TRP A 291 7.06 8.45 -1.38
CA TRP A 291 7.70 9.01 -0.19
C TRP A 291 8.95 8.28 0.26
N MET A 292 8.99 6.95 0.18
CA MET A 292 10.18 6.18 0.62
C MET A 292 11.46 6.65 -0.10
N PRO A 293 11.55 6.73 -1.44
CA PRO A 293 12.73 7.25 -2.08
C PRO A 293 13.02 8.72 -1.75
N PHE A 294 11.99 9.53 -1.45
CA PHE A 294 12.17 10.93 -1.11
C PHE A 294 12.81 11.15 0.27
N VAL A 295 12.48 10.30 1.23
CA VAL A 295 13.01 10.41 2.60
C VAL A 295 14.24 9.55 2.85
N ARG A 296 14.61 8.70 1.89
CA ARG A 296 15.82 7.89 1.90
C ARG A 296 16.84 8.37 0.86
N LYS A 297 18.07 7.86 0.93
CA LYS A 297 19.13 8.20 -0.04
C LYS A 297 19.08 7.32 -1.30
N MET A 298 17.97 6.75 -1.63
CA MET A 298 17.77 5.93 -2.82
C MET A 298 17.22 6.76 -4.00
N ARG A 299 17.20 6.17 -5.19
CA ARG A 299 16.63 6.74 -6.42
C ARG A 299 15.26 6.15 -6.70
N SER A 300 14.52 6.78 -7.61
CA SER A 300 13.28 6.23 -8.16
C SER A 300 13.17 6.48 -9.65
N CYS A 301 12.54 5.55 -10.37
CA CYS A 301 12.15 5.74 -11.75
C CYS A 301 10.67 5.37 -11.89
N TYR A 302 9.93 6.13 -12.72
CA TYR A 302 8.47 6.03 -12.79
C TYR A 302 7.98 5.69 -14.18
N HIS A 303 6.97 4.82 -14.22
CA HIS A 303 6.18 4.60 -15.42
C HIS A 303 4.69 4.59 -15.08
N PHE A 304 3.89 5.31 -15.87
CA PHE A 304 2.48 5.55 -15.56
C PHE A 304 1.55 4.39 -15.97
N ASN A 305 2.01 3.49 -16.84
CA ASN A 305 1.21 2.36 -17.32
C ASN A 305 1.83 1.03 -16.86
N PRO A 306 1.28 0.38 -15.82
CA PRO A 306 1.81 -0.88 -15.30
C PRO A 306 1.67 -2.05 -16.28
N THR A 307 0.77 -1.98 -17.27
CA THR A 307 0.57 -3.06 -18.25
C THR A 307 1.56 -3.00 -19.43
N ASP A 308 2.29 -1.88 -19.61
CA ASP A 308 3.34 -1.76 -20.62
C ASP A 308 4.64 -2.42 -20.18
N ALA A 309 4.64 -3.75 -20.21
CA ALA A 309 5.77 -4.57 -19.80
C ALA A 309 7.07 -4.25 -20.56
N ARG A 310 6.99 -3.85 -21.85
CA ARG A 310 8.17 -3.52 -22.65
C ARG A 310 8.88 -2.27 -22.12
N THR A 311 8.13 -1.23 -21.80
CA THR A 311 8.68 0.00 -21.21
C THR A 311 9.17 -0.27 -19.78
N VAL A 312 8.44 -1.05 -18.98
CA VAL A 312 8.85 -1.47 -17.63
C VAL A 312 10.22 -2.17 -17.68
N GLY A 313 10.41 -3.18 -18.54
CA GLY A 313 11.69 -3.88 -18.68
C GLY A 313 12.84 -2.95 -19.09
N LYS A 314 12.62 -2.06 -20.07
CA LYS A 314 13.61 -1.03 -20.48
C LYS A 314 13.97 -0.06 -19.35
N MET A 315 12.99 0.32 -18.52
CA MET A 315 13.22 1.20 -17.37
C MET A 315 14.07 0.53 -16.30
N ILE A 316 13.78 -0.75 -15.99
CA ILE A 316 14.59 -1.55 -15.05
C ILE A 316 16.04 -1.59 -15.52
N GLU A 317 16.26 -1.93 -16.78
CA GLU A 317 17.59 -2.04 -17.38
C GLU A 317 18.33 -0.69 -17.41
N LYS A 318 17.66 0.38 -17.89
CA LYS A 318 18.26 1.72 -18.05
C LYS A 318 18.68 2.31 -16.71
N TYR A 319 17.79 2.27 -15.72
CA TYR A 319 18.02 2.92 -14.42
C TYR A 319 18.62 2.00 -13.37
N LYS A 320 18.86 0.74 -13.72
CA LYS A 320 19.36 -0.30 -12.81
C LYS A 320 18.49 -0.36 -11.56
N ALA A 321 17.18 -0.55 -11.77
CA ALA A 321 16.24 -0.67 -10.66
C ALA A 321 16.55 -1.94 -9.86
N THR A 322 16.51 -1.83 -8.52
CA THR A 322 16.81 -2.91 -7.57
C THR A 322 15.61 -3.35 -6.77
N LEU A 323 14.58 -2.47 -6.66
CA LEU A 323 13.37 -2.75 -5.92
C LEU A 323 12.15 -2.53 -6.81
N PHE A 324 11.21 -3.44 -6.69
CA PHE A 324 9.97 -3.41 -7.45
C PHE A 324 8.78 -3.83 -6.59
N ALA A 325 7.83 -2.92 -6.42
CA ALA A 325 6.56 -3.18 -5.77
C ALA A 325 5.46 -3.31 -6.84
N THR A 326 4.75 -4.43 -6.86
CA THR A 326 3.80 -4.75 -7.92
C THR A 326 2.66 -5.66 -7.41
N THR A 327 1.77 -6.09 -8.30
CA THR A 327 0.77 -7.12 -8.01
C THR A 327 1.06 -8.39 -8.79
N PRO A 328 0.57 -9.57 -8.36
CA PRO A 328 0.70 -10.82 -9.12
C PRO A 328 0.18 -10.71 -10.54
N THR A 329 -0.93 -10.00 -10.76
CA THR A 329 -1.48 -9.73 -12.08
C THR A 329 -0.48 -9.07 -13.01
N PHE A 330 0.22 -8.02 -12.57
CA PHE A 330 1.25 -7.38 -13.38
C PHE A 330 2.50 -8.23 -13.55
N LEU A 331 2.88 -9.04 -12.56
CA LEU A 331 4.03 -9.97 -12.70
C LEU A 331 3.86 -10.91 -13.88
N ARG A 332 2.65 -11.42 -14.15
CA ARG A 332 2.37 -12.29 -15.32
C ARG A 332 2.68 -11.60 -16.64
N HIS A 333 2.37 -10.31 -16.77
CA HIS A 333 2.71 -9.54 -17.98
C HIS A 333 4.22 -9.40 -18.17
N TYR A 334 4.96 -9.17 -17.08
CA TYR A 334 6.42 -9.04 -17.14
C TYR A 334 7.09 -10.39 -17.42
N LEU A 335 6.58 -11.46 -16.82
CA LEU A 335 7.05 -12.82 -17.06
C LEU A 335 6.96 -13.18 -18.55
N LYS A 336 5.86 -12.84 -19.22
CA LYS A 336 5.67 -13.14 -20.65
C LYS A 336 6.52 -12.27 -21.58
N ARG A 337 6.77 -11.00 -21.25
CA ARG A 337 7.27 -9.99 -22.21
C ARG A 337 8.66 -9.42 -21.93
N CYS A 338 9.19 -9.56 -20.72
CA CYS A 338 10.53 -9.07 -20.36
C CYS A 338 11.58 -10.16 -20.51
N THR A 339 12.85 -9.73 -20.70
CA THR A 339 14.00 -10.65 -20.78
C THR A 339 14.75 -10.72 -19.44
N LYS A 340 15.54 -11.76 -19.25
CA LYS A 340 16.39 -11.95 -18.06
C LYS A 340 17.37 -10.80 -17.86
N GLU A 341 17.95 -10.31 -18.95
CA GLU A 341 18.93 -9.21 -18.95
C GLU A 341 18.31 -7.91 -18.42
N GLN A 342 17.05 -7.65 -18.78
CA GLN A 342 16.32 -6.48 -18.29
C GLN A 342 16.16 -6.49 -16.76
N PHE A 343 15.98 -7.67 -16.16
CA PHE A 343 15.84 -7.85 -14.72
C PHE A 343 17.15 -8.10 -13.97
N ALA A 344 18.30 -8.09 -14.66
CA ALA A 344 19.60 -8.44 -14.06
C ALA A 344 20.03 -7.56 -12.87
N SER A 345 19.50 -6.34 -12.72
CA SER A 345 19.79 -5.46 -11.59
C SER A 345 18.78 -5.58 -10.44
N MET A 346 17.67 -6.30 -10.67
CA MET A 346 16.58 -6.41 -9.69
C MET A 346 17.03 -7.34 -8.56
N ASP A 347 16.74 -6.93 -7.33
CA ASP A 347 17.10 -7.64 -6.12
C ASP A 347 15.88 -7.99 -5.28
N VAL A 348 14.92 -7.07 -5.20
CA VAL A 348 13.71 -7.21 -4.39
C VAL A 348 12.47 -7.00 -5.24
N VAL A 349 11.63 -8.02 -5.31
CA VAL A 349 10.29 -7.95 -5.91
C VAL A 349 9.26 -8.27 -4.82
N ILE A 350 8.47 -7.27 -4.44
CA ILE A 350 7.40 -7.44 -3.44
C ILE A 350 6.05 -7.36 -4.13
N THR A 351 5.24 -8.37 -3.92
CA THR A 351 3.85 -8.40 -4.37
C THR A 351 2.90 -8.13 -3.22
N GLY A 352 1.82 -7.44 -3.52
CA GLY A 352 0.76 -7.17 -2.55
C GLY A 352 -0.58 -6.94 -3.23
N ALA A 353 -1.60 -6.69 -2.42
CA ALA A 353 -2.98 -6.45 -2.81
C ALA A 353 -3.75 -7.69 -3.32
N GLU A 354 -3.06 -8.72 -3.77
CA GLU A 354 -3.59 -10.00 -4.26
C GLU A 354 -2.71 -11.13 -3.73
N LYS A 355 -3.27 -12.34 -3.61
CA LYS A 355 -2.51 -13.53 -3.25
C LYS A 355 -1.57 -13.93 -4.38
N LEU A 356 -0.33 -14.22 -4.06
CA LEU A 356 0.68 -14.68 -5.03
C LEU A 356 0.54 -16.19 -5.27
N PRO A 357 0.15 -16.64 -6.46
CA PRO A 357 0.18 -18.07 -6.80
C PRO A 357 1.62 -18.60 -6.75
N GLN A 358 1.83 -19.69 -6.06
CA GLN A 358 3.17 -20.28 -5.91
C GLN A 358 3.79 -20.74 -7.24
N SER A 359 2.96 -21.18 -8.20
CA SER A 359 3.41 -21.47 -9.56
C SER A 359 4.01 -20.24 -10.23
N LEU A 360 3.32 -19.09 -10.18
CA LEU A 360 3.80 -17.83 -10.74
C LEU A 360 5.12 -17.39 -10.09
N ALA A 361 5.24 -17.55 -8.77
CA ALA A 361 6.47 -17.19 -8.06
C ALA A 361 7.66 -18.03 -8.53
N ARG A 362 7.48 -19.34 -8.70
CA ARG A 362 8.52 -20.25 -9.21
C ARG A 362 8.89 -19.97 -10.66
N GLU A 363 7.92 -19.77 -11.54
CA GLU A 363 8.17 -19.41 -12.94
C GLU A 363 8.95 -18.09 -13.07
N PHE A 364 8.62 -17.12 -12.20
CA PHE A 364 9.34 -15.85 -12.16
C PHE A 364 10.79 -16.02 -11.68
N GLU A 365 11.02 -16.86 -10.66
CA GLU A 365 12.35 -17.19 -10.17
C GLU A 365 13.16 -17.94 -11.21
N GLU A 366 12.59 -18.94 -11.88
CA GLU A 366 13.26 -19.71 -12.93
C GLU A 366 13.73 -18.80 -14.07
N LYS A 367 12.87 -17.85 -14.49
CA LYS A 367 13.20 -16.93 -15.58
C LYS A 367 14.19 -15.86 -15.18
N PHE A 368 13.98 -15.19 -14.05
CA PHE A 368 14.73 -13.99 -13.68
C PHE A 368 15.75 -14.20 -12.56
N GLY A 369 15.70 -15.34 -11.86
CA GLY A 369 16.58 -15.64 -10.73
C GLY A 369 16.21 -14.90 -9.43
N ILE A 370 14.95 -14.43 -9.33
CA ILE A 370 14.45 -13.64 -8.19
C ILE A 370 13.12 -14.24 -7.74
N PHE A 371 13.05 -14.68 -6.47
CA PHE A 371 11.79 -15.15 -5.90
C PHE A 371 10.96 -13.95 -5.42
N PRO A 372 9.78 -13.68 -6.00
CA PRO A 372 8.90 -12.62 -5.53
C PRO A 372 8.37 -12.94 -4.14
N THR A 373 8.45 -11.99 -3.24
CA THR A 373 7.95 -12.13 -1.87
C THR A 373 6.60 -11.43 -1.67
N GLU A 374 5.80 -11.97 -0.77
CA GLU A 374 4.49 -11.39 -0.46
C GLU A 374 4.59 -10.39 0.69
N GLY A 375 3.80 -9.31 0.58
CA GLY A 375 3.55 -8.37 1.65
C GLY A 375 2.05 -8.11 1.79
N TYR A 376 1.63 -7.81 3.00
CA TYR A 376 0.24 -7.53 3.37
C TYR A 376 0.09 -6.12 3.90
N GLY A 377 -1.04 -5.53 3.54
CA GLY A 377 -1.43 -4.26 4.09
C GLY A 377 -2.69 -3.69 3.46
N THR A 378 -3.22 -2.67 4.13
CA THR A 378 -4.40 -1.92 3.71
C THR A 378 -4.08 -0.42 3.72
N THR A 379 -4.91 0.38 3.13
CA THR A 379 -4.74 1.84 3.16
C THR A 379 -4.71 2.35 4.60
N GLU A 380 -5.52 1.77 5.47
CA GLU A 380 -5.63 2.09 6.90
C GLU A 380 -4.36 1.77 7.69
N LEU A 381 -3.43 0.99 7.10
CA LEU A 381 -2.14 0.59 7.68
C LEU A 381 -0.92 1.29 7.04
N SER A 382 -1.11 2.25 6.13
CA SER A 382 -0.13 3.21 5.58
C SER A 382 0.99 2.72 4.64
N PRO A 383 0.95 1.64 3.86
CA PRO A 383 -0.01 0.56 3.81
C PRO A 383 0.45 -0.72 4.49
N VAL A 384 1.79 -0.94 4.68
CA VAL A 384 2.37 -2.24 5.00
C VAL A 384 2.17 -2.60 6.48
N ALA A 385 1.68 -3.80 6.73
CA ALA A 385 1.57 -4.38 8.08
C ALA A 385 2.48 -5.60 8.27
N ALA A 386 2.64 -6.41 7.23
CA ALA A 386 3.51 -7.59 7.25
C ALA A 386 4.21 -7.76 5.90
N VAL A 387 5.38 -8.38 5.91
CA VAL A 387 6.13 -8.67 4.68
C VAL A 387 7.09 -9.84 4.89
N ASN A 388 7.24 -10.66 3.86
CA ASN A 388 8.33 -11.62 3.74
C ASN A 388 9.59 -10.88 3.27
N VAL A 389 10.69 -11.04 3.99
CA VAL A 389 11.97 -10.41 3.64
C VAL A 389 12.76 -11.36 2.74
N PRO A 390 13.15 -10.93 1.52
CA PRO A 390 13.89 -11.81 0.63
C PRO A 390 15.27 -12.15 1.19
N PRO A 391 15.83 -13.34 0.88
CA PRO A 391 17.13 -13.79 1.40
C PRO A 391 18.28 -12.80 1.15
N SER A 392 18.24 -12.06 0.03
CA SER A 392 19.23 -11.02 -0.32
C SER A 392 19.28 -9.85 0.67
N ARG A 393 18.25 -9.65 1.47
CA ARG A 393 18.11 -8.58 2.48
C ARG A 393 18.06 -9.10 3.91
N GLN A 394 18.16 -10.38 4.09
CA GLN A 394 18.20 -11.03 5.41
C GLN A 394 19.43 -10.60 6.21
N LEU A 395 19.24 -10.25 7.47
CA LEU A 395 20.33 -9.81 8.35
C LEU A 395 21.04 -10.97 9.02
N ASP A 396 20.29 -11.99 9.39
CA ASP A 396 20.77 -13.22 10.03
C ASP A 396 20.51 -14.39 9.08
N PRO A 397 21.54 -15.06 8.54
CA PRO A 397 21.40 -16.20 7.66
C PRO A 397 20.66 -17.40 8.26
N ASP A 398 20.67 -17.52 9.58
CA ASP A 398 20.05 -18.63 10.31
C ASP A 398 18.56 -18.35 10.65
N GLU A 399 18.08 -17.12 10.45
CA GLU A 399 16.69 -16.74 10.67
C GLU A 399 15.83 -17.04 9.44
N VAL A 400 14.65 -17.67 9.63
CA VAL A 400 13.64 -17.80 8.56
C VAL A 400 13.00 -16.44 8.35
N SER A 401 13.34 -15.75 7.26
CA SER A 401 12.87 -14.39 6.95
C SER A 401 11.68 -14.34 5.99
N ALA A 402 11.38 -15.45 5.30
CA ALA A 402 10.27 -15.61 4.37
C ALA A 402 9.71 -17.03 4.43
N LYS A 403 8.37 -17.15 4.34
CA LYS A 403 7.67 -18.44 4.32
C LYS A 403 6.63 -18.40 3.19
N PRO A 404 6.81 -19.22 2.13
CA PRO A 404 5.87 -19.27 1.01
C PRO A 404 4.43 -19.55 1.46
N GLY A 405 3.46 -18.90 0.84
CA GLY A 405 2.04 -19.03 1.20
C GLY A 405 1.62 -18.17 2.40
N THR A 406 2.55 -17.41 2.98
CA THR A 406 2.26 -16.41 4.02
C THR A 406 2.58 -15.00 3.49
N VAL A 407 2.01 -14.00 4.13
CA VAL A 407 2.33 -12.60 3.86
C VAL A 407 3.48 -12.06 4.71
N GLY A 408 4.22 -12.96 5.37
CA GLY A 408 5.34 -12.61 6.21
C GLY A 408 4.97 -12.31 7.66
N ARG A 409 5.94 -11.75 8.39
CA ARG A 409 5.78 -11.31 9.77
C ARG A 409 5.37 -9.84 9.84
N PRO A 410 4.74 -9.40 10.96
CA PRO A 410 4.53 -7.97 11.21
C PRO A 410 5.82 -7.17 11.07
N ILE A 411 5.74 -6.02 10.42
CA ILE A 411 6.89 -5.11 10.30
C ILE A 411 7.31 -4.56 11.67
N PRO A 412 8.55 -4.08 11.85
CA PRO A 412 9.01 -3.53 13.11
C PRO A 412 8.06 -2.51 13.73
N CYS A 413 7.82 -2.62 15.04
CA CYS A 413 6.89 -1.80 15.82
C CYS A 413 5.40 -1.97 15.45
N VAL A 414 5.05 -3.03 14.77
CA VAL A 414 3.67 -3.44 14.49
C VAL A 414 3.39 -4.77 15.16
N MET A 415 2.19 -4.93 15.71
CA MET A 415 1.70 -6.15 16.32
C MET A 415 0.50 -6.67 15.54
N ALA A 416 0.38 -7.99 15.48
CA ALA A 416 -0.77 -8.70 14.93
C ALA A 416 -1.33 -9.68 15.97
N LYS A 417 -2.62 -9.91 15.91
CA LYS A 417 -3.31 -10.99 16.63
C LYS A 417 -4.52 -11.46 15.84
N THR A 418 -4.94 -12.70 16.07
CA THR A 418 -6.22 -13.22 15.62
C THR A 418 -7.23 -13.19 16.75
N VAL A 419 -8.47 -12.91 16.43
CA VAL A 419 -9.58 -12.72 17.36
C VAL A 419 -10.77 -13.54 16.88
N ASN A 420 -11.45 -14.21 17.79
CA ASN A 420 -12.68 -14.93 17.48
C ASN A 420 -13.76 -13.94 16.98
N PRO A 421 -14.34 -14.14 15.79
CA PRO A 421 -15.28 -13.18 15.21
C PRO A 421 -16.63 -13.08 15.98
N GLU A 422 -16.97 -14.06 16.81
CA GLU A 422 -18.23 -14.07 17.58
C GLU A 422 -18.05 -13.55 19.02
N THR A 423 -16.97 -13.99 19.72
CA THR A 423 -16.73 -13.61 21.12
C THR A 423 -15.82 -12.38 21.27
N MET A 424 -15.08 -12.02 20.21
CA MET A 424 -14.07 -10.97 20.21
C MET A 424 -12.91 -11.24 21.19
N GLU A 425 -12.71 -12.47 21.58
CA GLU A 425 -11.59 -12.91 22.42
C GLU A 425 -10.35 -13.23 21.57
N ASP A 426 -9.18 -13.01 22.12
CA ASP A 426 -7.91 -13.34 21.46
C ASP A 426 -7.78 -14.85 21.28
N LEU A 427 -7.39 -15.27 20.08
CA LEU A 427 -7.15 -16.67 19.76
C LEU A 427 -5.68 -17.06 19.96
N PRO A 428 -5.39 -18.32 20.29
CA PRO A 428 -4.03 -18.84 20.31
C PRO A 428 -3.44 -18.91 18.89
N ASP A 429 -2.10 -18.99 18.82
CA ASP A 429 -1.40 -19.11 17.55
C ASP A 429 -1.82 -20.39 16.80
N GLY A 430 -1.92 -20.29 15.48
CA GLY A 430 -2.39 -21.36 14.60
C GLY A 430 -3.91 -21.40 14.40
N GLU A 431 -4.68 -20.75 15.26
CA GLU A 431 -6.13 -20.67 15.09
C GLU A 431 -6.55 -19.55 14.14
N GLU A 432 -7.55 -19.86 13.32
CA GLU A 432 -8.09 -18.94 12.33
C GLU A 432 -9.06 -17.95 12.97
N GLY A 433 -8.86 -16.65 12.70
CA GLY A 433 -9.72 -15.60 13.22
C GLY A 433 -9.57 -14.27 12.50
N LEU A 434 -10.32 -13.27 12.96
CA LEU A 434 -10.20 -11.89 12.48
C LEU A 434 -8.82 -11.33 12.79
N LEU A 435 -8.15 -10.81 11.78
CA LEU A 435 -6.84 -10.20 11.93
C LEU A 435 -6.95 -8.77 12.47
N PHE A 436 -6.33 -8.54 13.61
CA PHE A 436 -6.18 -7.23 14.23
C PHE A 436 -4.73 -6.77 14.20
N ILE A 437 -4.52 -5.52 13.83
CA ILE A 437 -3.19 -4.90 13.72
C ILE A 437 -3.11 -3.68 14.63
N LYS A 438 -2.00 -3.55 15.37
CA LYS A 438 -1.68 -2.39 16.20
C LYS A 438 -0.29 -1.87 15.89
N GLY A 439 -0.16 -0.57 15.70
CA GLY A 439 1.14 0.04 15.41
C GLY A 439 1.04 1.52 15.08
N PRO A 440 2.20 2.19 14.95
CA PRO A 440 2.26 3.60 14.56
C PRO A 440 1.82 3.85 13.11
N ASN A 441 1.67 2.78 12.31
CA ASN A 441 1.21 2.80 10.93
C ASN A 441 -0.32 2.82 10.81
N VAL A 442 -1.07 2.58 11.88
CA VAL A 442 -2.54 2.63 11.88
C VAL A 442 -3.02 4.05 11.63
N MET A 443 -3.97 4.22 10.73
CA MET A 443 -4.57 5.50 10.33
C MET A 443 -5.09 6.33 11.50
N LYS A 444 -5.34 7.61 11.26
CA LYS A 444 -6.04 8.47 12.23
C LYS A 444 -7.54 8.17 12.32
N GLY A 445 -8.11 7.62 11.27
CA GLY A 445 -9.52 7.32 11.11
C GLY A 445 -10.02 7.67 9.71
N TYR A 446 -11.32 7.50 9.50
CA TYR A 446 -11.99 7.91 8.27
C TYR A 446 -12.41 9.38 8.34
N LEU A 447 -12.20 10.09 7.24
CA LEU A 447 -12.57 11.50 7.10
C LEU A 447 -14.08 11.65 7.29
N ASN A 448 -14.49 12.62 8.12
CA ASN A 448 -15.87 12.94 8.44
C ASN A 448 -16.74 11.75 8.93
N ASN A 449 -16.12 10.62 9.31
CA ASN A 449 -16.83 9.43 9.73
C ASN A 449 -16.25 8.82 11.02
N PRO A 450 -16.46 9.49 12.18
CA PRO A 450 -15.97 9.02 13.48
C PRO A 450 -16.63 7.73 13.95
N GLU A 451 -17.91 7.50 13.60
CA GLU A 451 -18.63 6.27 13.94
C GLU A 451 -17.97 5.06 13.29
N LYS A 452 -17.77 5.13 11.97
CA LYS A 452 -17.07 4.04 11.26
C LYS A 452 -15.64 3.86 11.73
N THR A 453 -14.97 4.92 12.16
CA THR A 453 -13.64 4.84 12.76
C THR A 453 -13.66 4.05 14.06
N ALA A 454 -14.64 4.31 14.93
CA ALA A 454 -14.81 3.62 16.21
C ALA A 454 -15.16 2.12 16.03
N GLU A 455 -15.88 1.76 14.97
CA GLU A 455 -16.19 0.36 14.65
C GLU A 455 -14.94 -0.46 14.30
N VAL A 456 -13.94 0.16 13.64
CA VAL A 456 -12.77 -0.57 13.14
C VAL A 456 -11.51 -0.37 13.98
N ILE A 457 -11.45 0.68 14.83
CA ILE A 457 -10.32 0.92 15.74
C ILE A 457 -10.80 0.75 17.18
N ILE A 458 -10.48 -0.40 17.77
CA ILE A 458 -10.88 -0.79 19.11
C ILE A 458 -9.63 -0.89 19.99
N ASP A 459 -9.52 -0.10 21.05
CA ASP A 459 -8.36 -0.06 21.98
C ASP A 459 -7.00 0.09 21.27
N GLY A 460 -6.98 0.85 20.17
CA GLY A 460 -5.79 1.08 19.35
C GLY A 460 -5.43 -0.09 18.41
N TRP A 461 -6.27 -1.10 18.34
CA TRP A 461 -6.18 -2.18 17.37
C TRP A 461 -7.11 -1.90 16.19
N TYR A 462 -6.59 -1.99 14.99
CA TYR A 462 -7.37 -1.91 13.76
C TYR A 462 -7.86 -3.29 13.36
N ASN A 463 -9.17 -3.46 13.29
CA ASN A 463 -9.81 -4.63 12.69
C ASN A 463 -9.71 -4.54 11.17
N THR A 464 -8.96 -5.41 10.56
CA THR A 464 -8.72 -5.40 9.11
C THR A 464 -9.92 -5.91 8.30
N GLY A 465 -10.79 -6.68 8.94
CA GLY A 465 -11.86 -7.44 8.29
C GLY A 465 -11.35 -8.64 7.49
N ASP A 466 -10.04 -8.91 7.53
CA ASP A 466 -9.47 -10.11 6.93
C ASP A 466 -9.39 -11.24 7.96
N ILE A 467 -9.55 -12.48 7.49
CA ILE A 467 -9.40 -13.70 8.29
C ILE A 467 -8.00 -14.25 8.04
N ALA A 468 -7.32 -14.63 9.11
CA ALA A 468 -5.94 -15.08 9.03
C ALA A 468 -5.61 -16.11 10.11
N THR A 469 -4.51 -16.82 9.91
CA THR A 469 -3.81 -17.57 10.94
C THR A 469 -2.45 -16.93 11.21
N ILE A 470 -1.95 -17.01 12.43
CA ILE A 470 -0.59 -16.58 12.81
C ILE A 470 0.09 -17.82 13.37
N ASP A 471 1.16 -18.27 12.72
CA ASP A 471 1.87 -19.47 13.19
C ASP A 471 2.80 -19.18 14.38
N GLU A 472 3.44 -20.22 14.89
CA GLU A 472 4.33 -20.14 16.07
C GLU A 472 5.54 -19.23 15.84
N ASP A 473 5.99 -19.08 14.59
CA ASP A 473 7.09 -18.20 14.19
C ASP A 473 6.63 -16.76 13.93
N GLY A 474 5.32 -16.48 14.02
CA GLY A 474 4.70 -15.17 13.80
C GLY A 474 4.41 -14.85 12.32
N PHE A 475 4.48 -15.83 11.41
CA PHE A 475 4.08 -15.63 10.03
C PHE A 475 2.57 -15.62 9.89
N ILE A 476 2.06 -14.65 9.14
CA ILE A 476 0.63 -14.44 8.92
C ILE A 476 0.24 -15.08 7.58
N ALA A 477 -0.76 -15.95 7.59
CA ALA A 477 -1.40 -16.46 6.39
C ALA A 477 -2.83 -15.92 6.29
N ILE A 478 -3.13 -15.17 5.23
CA ILE A 478 -4.49 -14.67 4.95
C ILE A 478 -5.29 -15.79 4.33
N THR A 479 -6.37 -16.19 4.97
CA THR A 479 -7.22 -17.28 4.55
C THR A 479 -8.53 -16.80 3.93
N GLY A 480 -8.94 -15.56 4.23
CA GLY A 480 -10.15 -15.00 3.66
C GLY A 480 -10.41 -13.55 4.07
N ARG A 481 -11.63 -13.12 3.84
CA ARG A 481 -12.13 -11.80 4.23
C ARG A 481 -13.52 -11.94 4.83
N GLN A 482 -13.82 -11.28 5.95
CA GLN A 482 -15.11 -11.39 6.63
C GLN A 482 -16.30 -11.12 5.70
N THR A 483 -16.17 -10.17 4.79
CA THR A 483 -17.18 -9.84 3.77
C THR A 483 -17.26 -10.87 2.64
N ARG A 484 -16.38 -11.86 2.60
CA ARG A 484 -16.31 -12.94 1.62
C ARG A 484 -16.51 -14.31 2.27
N PHE A 485 -17.29 -14.33 3.32
CA PHE A 485 -17.83 -15.54 3.94
C PHE A 485 -19.35 -15.46 3.90
N SER A 486 -19.96 -16.61 3.84
CA SER A 486 -21.40 -16.77 3.99
C SER A 486 -21.70 -17.77 5.10
N LYS A 487 -22.74 -17.47 5.88
CA LYS A 487 -23.19 -18.37 6.94
C LYS A 487 -24.23 -19.33 6.39
N ILE A 488 -23.76 -20.51 5.97
CA ILE A 488 -24.60 -21.55 5.34
C ILE A 488 -24.83 -22.68 6.33
N GLY A 489 -26.08 -22.92 6.70
CA GLY A 489 -26.41 -23.97 7.66
C GLY A 489 -25.69 -23.85 9.03
N GLY A 490 -25.31 -22.63 9.40
CA GLY A 490 -24.57 -22.34 10.65
C GLY A 490 -23.05 -22.31 10.51
N GLU A 491 -22.49 -22.78 9.41
CA GLU A 491 -21.04 -22.76 9.16
C GLU A 491 -20.60 -21.58 8.30
N MET A 492 -19.41 -21.08 8.56
CA MET A 492 -18.78 -20.01 7.79
C MET A 492 -18.09 -20.58 6.54
N VAL A 493 -18.58 -20.23 5.35
CA VAL A 493 -18.11 -20.74 4.07
C VAL A 493 -17.28 -19.66 3.36
N PRO A 494 -15.97 -19.88 3.14
CA PRO A 494 -15.09 -18.89 2.50
C PRO A 494 -15.25 -18.89 0.98
N HIS A 495 -15.72 -17.79 0.41
CA HIS A 495 -15.90 -17.63 -1.03
C HIS A 495 -14.58 -17.76 -1.80
N LEU A 496 -13.51 -17.15 -1.28
CA LEU A 496 -12.20 -17.14 -1.94
C LEU A 496 -11.66 -18.55 -2.18
N ARG A 497 -11.85 -19.46 -1.21
CA ARG A 497 -11.38 -20.84 -1.35
C ARG A 497 -12.10 -21.58 -2.47
N ILE A 498 -13.39 -21.34 -2.59
CA ILE A 498 -14.21 -21.95 -3.66
C ILE A 498 -13.82 -21.37 -5.02
N GLU A 499 -13.63 -20.04 -5.11
CA GLU A 499 -13.12 -19.38 -6.32
C GLU A 499 -11.79 -19.95 -6.79
N GLU A 500 -10.83 -20.10 -5.87
CA GLU A 500 -9.50 -20.64 -6.18
C GLU A 500 -9.58 -22.04 -6.80
N ILE A 501 -10.42 -22.90 -6.21
CA ILE A 501 -10.57 -24.27 -6.71
C ILE A 501 -11.28 -24.30 -8.06
N ILE A 502 -12.41 -23.57 -8.20
CA ILE A 502 -13.13 -23.50 -9.47
C ILE A 502 -12.25 -22.88 -10.56
N THR A 503 -11.55 -21.80 -10.25
CA THR A 503 -10.61 -21.19 -11.20
C THR A 503 -9.54 -22.21 -11.64
N GLY A 504 -8.97 -22.98 -10.71
CA GLY A 504 -8.01 -24.03 -11.05
C GLY A 504 -8.59 -25.14 -11.94
N ILE A 505 -9.90 -25.40 -11.83
CA ILE A 505 -10.60 -26.40 -12.66
C ILE A 505 -10.87 -25.88 -14.09
N VAL A 506 -11.22 -24.59 -14.22
CA VAL A 506 -11.68 -24.00 -15.50
C VAL A 506 -10.61 -23.24 -16.27
N SER A 507 -9.52 -22.82 -15.62
CA SER A 507 -8.44 -22.06 -16.26
C SER A 507 -7.77 -22.87 -17.36
N ASP A 508 -7.65 -22.25 -18.54
CA ASP A 508 -6.83 -22.76 -19.62
C ASP A 508 -5.35 -22.40 -19.38
N PRO A 509 -4.45 -23.38 -19.23
CA PRO A 509 -3.02 -23.11 -19.05
C PRO A 509 -2.39 -22.31 -20.21
N ASP A 510 -2.98 -22.39 -21.41
CA ASP A 510 -2.49 -21.77 -22.64
C ASP A 510 -3.16 -20.42 -22.96
N ALA A 511 -4.08 -19.93 -22.11
CA ALA A 511 -4.76 -18.67 -22.34
C ALA A 511 -3.79 -17.48 -22.38
N GLU A 512 -3.88 -16.67 -23.44
CA GLU A 512 -2.99 -15.50 -23.63
C GLU A 512 -3.22 -14.38 -22.60
N GLU A 513 -4.42 -14.28 -22.02
CA GLU A 513 -4.77 -13.34 -20.96
C GLU A 513 -5.37 -14.09 -19.77
N ALA A 514 -4.81 -13.88 -18.59
CA ALA A 514 -5.40 -14.36 -17.33
C ALA A 514 -6.53 -13.41 -16.94
N GLU A 515 -7.69 -13.59 -17.55
CA GLU A 515 -8.90 -12.88 -17.14
C GLU A 515 -9.48 -13.50 -15.87
N VAL A 516 -10.18 -12.71 -15.06
CA VAL A 516 -10.97 -13.24 -13.95
C VAL A 516 -12.21 -13.91 -14.55
N GLU A 517 -12.25 -15.23 -14.50
CA GLU A 517 -13.31 -16.05 -15.11
C GLU A 517 -14.44 -16.37 -14.14
N VAL A 518 -14.16 -16.34 -12.83
CA VAL A 518 -15.08 -16.79 -11.78
C VAL A 518 -15.08 -15.82 -10.61
N ALA A 519 -16.25 -15.58 -10.03
CA ALA A 519 -16.43 -14.89 -8.75
C ALA A 519 -17.53 -15.59 -7.94
N VAL A 520 -17.30 -15.78 -6.64
CA VAL A 520 -18.27 -16.41 -5.74
C VAL A 520 -18.85 -15.36 -4.78
N THR A 521 -20.17 -15.40 -4.61
CA THR A 521 -20.91 -14.63 -3.61
C THR A 521 -22.01 -15.51 -3.01
N ALA A 522 -22.86 -14.95 -2.18
CA ALA A 522 -24.04 -15.67 -1.72
C ALA A 522 -25.27 -14.78 -1.71
N VAL A 523 -26.44 -15.37 -1.76
CA VAL A 523 -27.74 -14.71 -1.60
C VAL A 523 -28.50 -15.31 -0.42
N PRO A 524 -29.42 -14.58 0.19
CA PRO A 524 -30.25 -15.13 1.27
C PRO A 524 -31.01 -16.38 0.79
N ASP A 525 -31.10 -17.39 1.66
CA ASP A 525 -31.81 -18.64 1.45
C ASP A 525 -32.68 -18.96 2.66
N THR A 526 -33.94 -19.29 2.43
CA THR A 526 -34.94 -19.52 3.51
C THR A 526 -34.67 -20.77 4.33
N ARG A 527 -33.92 -21.75 3.82
CA ARG A 527 -33.64 -23.04 4.48
C ARG A 527 -32.28 -23.05 5.16
N LYS A 528 -31.25 -22.46 4.53
CA LYS A 528 -29.86 -22.53 4.99
C LYS A 528 -29.31 -21.20 5.48
N GLY A 529 -30.14 -20.14 5.50
CA GLY A 529 -29.72 -18.77 5.81
C GLY A 529 -29.16 -18.06 4.57
N GLU A 530 -28.12 -18.60 3.97
CA GLU A 530 -27.55 -18.14 2.70
C GLU A 530 -27.25 -19.34 1.79
N ARG A 531 -27.17 -19.06 0.47
CA ARG A 531 -26.68 -20.01 -0.53
C ARG A 531 -25.63 -19.38 -1.42
N LEU A 532 -24.62 -20.15 -1.81
CA LEU A 532 -23.57 -19.71 -2.72
C LEU A 532 -24.10 -19.48 -4.12
N ILE A 533 -23.58 -18.44 -4.78
CA ILE A 533 -23.79 -18.17 -6.20
C ILE A 533 -22.41 -18.00 -6.84
N VAL A 534 -22.20 -18.68 -7.95
CA VAL A 534 -20.97 -18.64 -8.75
C VAL A 534 -21.25 -17.84 -10.03
N LEU A 535 -20.73 -16.60 -10.10
CA LEU A 535 -20.71 -15.85 -11.35
C LEU A 535 -19.54 -16.33 -12.19
N HIS A 536 -19.76 -16.58 -13.46
CA HIS A 536 -18.71 -17.05 -14.36
C HIS A 536 -18.88 -16.51 -15.78
N LYS A 537 -17.77 -16.38 -16.50
CA LYS A 537 -17.77 -16.23 -17.95
C LYS A 537 -18.09 -17.56 -18.60
N HIS A 538 -18.06 -17.60 -19.94
CA HIS A 538 -18.25 -18.88 -20.66
C HIS A 538 -17.23 -19.90 -20.17
N LEU A 539 -17.75 -21.04 -19.66
CA LEU A 539 -16.95 -22.13 -19.10
C LEU A 539 -16.60 -23.13 -20.19
N ASN A 540 -15.39 -23.66 -20.15
CA ASN A 540 -14.91 -24.72 -21.04
C ASN A 540 -15.35 -26.13 -20.59
N LYS A 541 -15.95 -26.27 -19.39
CA LYS A 541 -16.50 -27.50 -18.81
C LYS A 541 -17.95 -27.28 -18.40
N SER A 542 -18.73 -28.35 -18.38
CA SER A 542 -20.11 -28.32 -17.86
C SER A 542 -20.12 -28.08 -16.34
N VAL A 543 -21.19 -27.48 -15.83
CA VAL A 543 -21.38 -27.25 -14.39
C VAL A 543 -21.29 -28.56 -13.60
N ASP A 544 -21.82 -29.65 -14.12
CA ASP A 544 -21.80 -30.97 -13.47
C ASP A 544 -20.37 -31.53 -13.37
N GLU A 545 -19.53 -31.33 -14.37
CA GLU A 545 -18.11 -31.70 -14.32
C GLU A 545 -17.35 -30.89 -13.29
N ILE A 546 -17.57 -29.57 -13.26
CA ILE A 546 -16.96 -28.67 -12.27
C ILE A 546 -17.37 -29.07 -10.84
N LEU A 547 -18.65 -29.32 -10.60
CA LEU A 547 -19.14 -29.76 -9.29
C LEU A 547 -18.54 -31.10 -8.85
N LYS A 548 -18.36 -32.01 -9.78
CA LYS A 548 -17.72 -33.31 -9.51
C LYS A 548 -16.25 -33.16 -9.13
N GLU A 549 -15.50 -32.34 -9.86
CA GLU A 549 -14.09 -32.05 -9.55
C GLU A 549 -13.98 -31.28 -8.23
N LEU A 550 -14.86 -30.30 -8.00
CA LEU A 550 -14.93 -29.53 -6.76
C LEU A 550 -15.20 -30.42 -5.54
N ALA A 551 -16.11 -31.40 -5.66
CA ALA A 551 -16.38 -32.37 -4.59
C ALA A 551 -15.17 -33.26 -4.29
N GLN A 552 -14.30 -33.50 -5.27
CA GLN A 552 -13.07 -34.30 -5.11
C GLN A 552 -11.91 -33.50 -4.52
N SER A 553 -12.02 -32.19 -4.42
CA SER A 553 -10.97 -31.29 -3.88
C SER A 553 -10.82 -31.36 -2.36
N GLY A 554 -11.66 -32.13 -1.65
CA GLY A 554 -11.61 -32.33 -0.21
C GLY A 554 -12.27 -31.21 0.63
N ILE A 555 -13.08 -30.34 -0.01
CA ILE A 555 -13.89 -29.36 0.72
C ILE A 555 -15.14 -29.99 1.34
N PRO A 556 -15.69 -29.45 2.43
CA PRO A 556 -16.93 -29.93 3.02
C PRO A 556 -18.10 -29.89 2.03
N ASN A 557 -18.98 -30.86 2.07
CA ASN A 557 -20.17 -30.92 1.20
C ASN A 557 -21.06 -29.66 1.32
N LEU A 558 -21.06 -29.02 2.46
CA LEU A 558 -21.83 -27.79 2.70
C LEU A 558 -21.30 -26.58 1.88
N TRP A 559 -20.05 -26.63 1.46
CA TRP A 559 -19.40 -25.60 0.64
C TRP A 559 -19.64 -25.77 -0.86
N LEU A 560 -20.27 -26.87 -1.26
CA LEU A 560 -20.56 -27.12 -2.67
C LEU A 560 -21.76 -26.27 -3.11
N PRO A 561 -21.58 -25.39 -4.14
CA PRO A 561 -22.71 -24.73 -4.78
C PRO A 561 -23.66 -25.76 -5.39
N SER A 562 -24.94 -25.47 -5.44
CA SER A 562 -25.87 -26.27 -6.21
C SER A 562 -25.76 -25.99 -7.72
N SER A 563 -26.17 -26.94 -8.56
CA SER A 563 -26.05 -26.78 -10.03
C SER A 563 -26.84 -25.59 -10.57
N ASP A 564 -27.93 -25.21 -9.91
CA ASP A 564 -28.75 -24.03 -10.22
C ASP A 564 -28.22 -22.72 -9.66
N SER A 565 -27.05 -22.73 -9.04
CA SER A 565 -26.40 -21.55 -8.43
C SER A 565 -25.28 -20.93 -9.32
N PHE A 566 -25.15 -21.38 -10.55
CA PHE A 566 -24.19 -20.83 -11.52
C PHE A 566 -24.88 -19.79 -12.40
N LEU A 567 -24.26 -18.58 -12.48
CA LEU A 567 -24.75 -17.44 -13.24
C LEU A 567 -23.72 -17.05 -14.29
N GLU A 568 -24.03 -17.26 -15.56
CA GLU A 568 -23.18 -16.79 -16.66
C GLU A 568 -23.35 -15.29 -16.85
N VAL A 569 -22.22 -14.59 -16.96
CA VAL A 569 -22.15 -13.13 -17.16
C VAL A 569 -21.17 -12.80 -18.30
N GLU A 570 -21.41 -11.73 -19.04
CA GLU A 570 -20.51 -11.29 -20.12
C GLU A 570 -19.11 -10.94 -19.60
N CYS A 571 -19.04 -10.33 -18.42
CA CYS A 571 -17.79 -10.02 -17.75
C CYS A 571 -17.98 -10.06 -16.22
N ILE A 572 -16.95 -10.50 -15.50
CA ILE A 572 -16.92 -10.40 -14.03
C ILE A 572 -16.68 -8.93 -13.67
N PRO A 573 -17.55 -8.32 -12.83
CA PRO A 573 -17.38 -6.92 -12.44
C PRO A 573 -16.06 -6.67 -11.70
N LEU A 574 -15.26 -5.75 -12.22
CA LEU A 574 -13.99 -5.33 -11.64
C LEU A 574 -14.01 -3.83 -11.35
N LEU A 575 -13.37 -3.45 -10.26
CA LEU A 575 -13.04 -2.06 -9.97
C LEU A 575 -11.95 -1.57 -10.92
N GLY A 576 -11.83 -0.26 -11.11
CA GLY A 576 -10.75 0.34 -11.92
C GLY A 576 -9.32 0.00 -11.46
N THR A 577 -9.20 -0.66 -10.30
CA THR A 577 -7.94 -1.20 -9.74
C THR A 577 -7.63 -2.62 -10.20
N GLY A 578 -8.53 -3.27 -10.95
CA GLY A 578 -8.43 -4.68 -11.32
C GLY A 578 -8.97 -5.67 -10.28
N LYS A 579 -9.40 -5.20 -9.11
CA LYS A 579 -10.02 -6.04 -8.07
C LYS A 579 -11.49 -6.30 -8.36
N LEU A 580 -12.03 -7.42 -7.85
CA LEU A 580 -13.45 -7.73 -7.92
C LEU A 580 -14.31 -6.61 -7.32
N ASP A 581 -15.33 -6.17 -8.03
CA ASP A 581 -16.39 -5.31 -7.52
C ASP A 581 -17.42 -6.15 -6.78
N LEU A 582 -17.16 -6.41 -5.50
CA LEU A 582 -18.00 -7.28 -4.67
C LEU A 582 -19.43 -6.76 -4.51
N ALA A 583 -19.62 -5.44 -4.54
CA ALA A 583 -20.95 -4.83 -4.42
C ALA A 583 -21.77 -5.12 -5.68
N ARG A 584 -21.17 -4.93 -6.84
CA ARG A 584 -21.84 -5.21 -8.13
C ARG A 584 -22.07 -6.70 -8.34
N ILE A 585 -21.12 -7.56 -7.95
CA ILE A 585 -21.25 -9.04 -7.97
C ILE A 585 -22.44 -9.48 -7.11
N LYS A 586 -22.53 -8.96 -5.88
CA LYS A 586 -23.64 -9.26 -4.97
C LYS A 586 -24.99 -8.80 -5.54
N LEU A 587 -25.01 -7.60 -6.14
CA LEU A 587 -26.21 -7.05 -6.75
C LEU A 587 -26.71 -7.95 -7.89
N LEU A 588 -25.83 -8.32 -8.83
CA LEU A 588 -26.16 -9.22 -9.94
C LEU A 588 -26.69 -10.57 -9.46
N ALA A 589 -26.06 -11.13 -8.42
CA ALA A 589 -26.52 -12.38 -7.83
C ALA A 589 -27.94 -12.22 -7.20
N CYS A 590 -28.19 -11.14 -6.47
CA CYS A 590 -29.50 -10.88 -5.89
C CYS A 590 -30.59 -10.61 -6.94
N GLU A 591 -30.25 -9.96 -8.05
CA GLU A 591 -31.17 -9.73 -9.18
C GLU A 591 -31.53 -11.06 -9.89
N ALA A 592 -30.55 -11.95 -10.08
CA ALA A 592 -30.76 -13.25 -10.75
C ALA A 592 -31.45 -14.28 -9.84
N PHE A 593 -31.24 -14.18 -8.53
CA PHE A 593 -31.78 -15.11 -7.54
C PHE A 593 -32.55 -14.36 -6.44
N PRO A 594 -33.73 -13.81 -6.78
CA PRO A 594 -34.54 -13.10 -5.79
C PRO A 594 -35.02 -14.06 -4.70
N VAL A 595 -35.07 -13.56 -3.46
CA VAL A 595 -35.60 -14.32 -2.32
C VAL A 595 -37.09 -14.57 -2.60
N GLU A 596 -37.49 -15.82 -2.72
CA GLU A 596 -38.91 -16.16 -2.69
C GLU A 596 -39.46 -15.81 -1.30
N VAL A 597 -40.20 -14.72 -1.21
CA VAL A 597 -40.96 -14.39 -0.01
C VAL A 597 -42.02 -15.50 0.10
N ALA A 598 -41.85 -16.40 1.07
CA ALA A 598 -42.87 -17.38 1.38
C ALA A 598 -44.17 -16.64 1.67
N SER A 599 -45.14 -16.81 0.77
CA SER A 599 -46.49 -16.31 0.86
C SER A 599 -47.26 -16.95 2.02
#